data_2f882ebf3f83243b2c7cfc7acd4c7ba6
#
_entry.id   2f882ebf3f83243b2c7cfc7acd4c7ba6
#
_cell.length_a   1.000
_cell.length_b   1.000
_cell.length_c   1.000
_cell.angle_alpha   90.00
_cell.angle_beta   90.00
_cell.angle_gamma   90.00
#
_symmetry.space_group_name_H-M   'P 1'
#
loop_
_entity.id
_entity.type
_entity.pdbx_description
1 polymer ?
#
loop_
_entity_poly.entity_id
_entity_poly.type
_entity_poly.pdbx_seq_one_letter_code
_entity_poly.pdbx_strand_id
1 'polypeptide(L)'
;MANKNQRLRFDVSANLQKLVGEELVTNEEMAVIELVKNAYDSGARSVNITVQPETAREPAYIEIRDDGPGMSLEEFNRIFMFAGYSERDEEAATATRVPTGEKGIGRFAADRLGSKLELTTKKSGEVDALRVRFNWTAFRNKKKRFSDIEIPYEHVRRADLPKETSGTILLINGLRTIWSRAKARSTRDSIAALLNPFNRPDDFNIEFTVAGMPELSGPVQQKPPENQDYDLRFKVSEDGKFLYRRFSTPTSKERGWSPITTDANLARLGGLRGKLLYYISHPRKNVKGLPWGIQVYRDGFRLQPFGSPLEPWLRLTETRAKRAGHAPLVPSRLFGFVEVSRLHQPGIRDITSRQGLMETEDFHQMITILKEQTADLTKAILEQISKPRWKETGREQSIKIEQSKVQTLGDLSVGISHEIRQPLQSIISEAGAIEDRLDDLQIQDSQILESLATIDDGVRRIDETLTFIQEFAKGDLDLIATFDLAEVVRKTCRLLSAQAKTQGITLSTSVPASQMVTTNKNMVERVLVNILKNGLEAIEQIHDYGEGEILVRLVREVTEHVVTVTDNGGGIPKELQPRIFTTFATKKTGGRGYGLSHSQTIIKAHGGKITFETEEGTGTTFAVHLRDVNG
;
A
#
# COMPACT_ATOMS: atom_id res chain seq x y z
N MET A 1 -46.05 42.00 28.56
CA MET A 1 -45.33 40.73 28.90
C MET A 1 -44.13 40.63 28.01
N ALA A 2 -42.94 40.82 28.56
CA ALA A 2 -41.71 40.82 27.79
C ALA A 2 -41.36 39.38 27.37
N ASN A 3 -41.25 39.20 26.10
CA ASN A 3 -40.81 37.94 25.46
C ASN A 3 -39.36 37.66 25.92
N LYS A 4 -39.17 36.76 26.91
CA LYS A 4 -37.86 36.30 27.31
C LYS A 4 -37.24 35.59 26.09
N ASN A 5 -36.20 36.17 25.51
CA ASN A 5 -35.38 35.51 24.49
C ASN A 5 -34.91 34.16 25.01
N GLN A 6 -35.58 33.09 24.65
CA GLN A 6 -35.20 31.74 24.93
C GLN A 6 -33.99 31.42 24.02
N ARG A 7 -32.87 31.03 24.63
CA ARG A 7 -31.63 30.64 23.92
C ARG A 7 -31.50 29.13 23.93
N LEU A 8 -31.31 28.54 22.76
CA LEU A 8 -30.92 27.13 22.60
C LEU A 8 -29.40 27.02 22.66
N ARG A 9 -28.92 25.92 23.20
CA ARG A 9 -27.50 25.55 23.20
C ARG A 9 -27.35 24.19 22.55
N PHE A 10 -26.29 24.01 21.75
CA PHE A 10 -25.91 22.68 21.28
C PHE A 10 -25.40 21.85 22.46
N ASP A 11 -25.78 20.58 22.46
CA ASP A 11 -25.29 19.58 23.40
C ASP A 11 -24.63 18.45 22.61
N VAL A 12 -23.62 17.82 23.21
CA VAL A 12 -22.75 16.87 22.53
C VAL A 12 -22.96 15.49 23.13
N SER A 13 -23.35 14.53 22.28
CA SER A 13 -23.44 13.12 22.68
C SER A 13 -22.05 12.56 23.01
N ALA A 14 -21.97 11.71 24.04
CA ALA A 14 -20.75 11.00 24.40
C ALA A 14 -20.16 10.20 23.20
N ASN A 15 -21.01 9.74 22.26
CA ASN A 15 -20.59 9.01 21.07
C ASN A 15 -19.77 9.86 20.07
N LEU A 16 -19.73 11.20 20.20
CA LEU A 16 -18.87 12.03 19.36
C LEU A 16 -17.41 11.64 19.49
N GLN A 17 -16.97 11.23 20.68
CA GLN A 17 -15.60 10.74 20.91
C GLN A 17 -15.26 9.54 20.01
N LYS A 18 -16.21 8.61 19.79
CA LYS A 18 -16.02 7.49 18.88
C LYS A 18 -15.81 7.95 17.44
N LEU A 19 -16.63 8.89 16.96
CA LEU A 19 -16.53 9.46 15.60
C LEU A 19 -15.16 10.14 15.41
N VAL A 20 -14.70 10.88 16.42
CA VAL A 20 -13.42 11.59 16.37
C VAL A 20 -12.22 10.63 16.53
N GLY A 21 -12.30 9.63 17.41
CA GLY A 21 -11.21 8.72 17.72
C GLY A 21 -11.06 7.55 16.75
N GLU A 22 -12.15 6.89 16.40
CA GLU A 22 -12.12 5.70 15.53
C GLU A 22 -12.18 6.03 14.04
N GLU A 23 -12.92 7.07 13.63
CA GLU A 23 -13.11 7.39 12.21
C GLU A 23 -12.00 8.29 11.64
N LEU A 24 -11.45 9.21 12.45
CA LEU A 24 -10.34 10.07 12.00
C LEU A 24 -8.97 9.39 12.12
N VAL A 25 -8.83 8.38 12.97
CA VAL A 25 -7.62 7.57 13.10
C VAL A 25 -7.85 6.23 12.40
N THR A 26 -7.43 6.13 11.15
CA THR A 26 -7.78 5.04 10.24
C THR A 26 -7.29 3.65 10.68
N ASN A 27 -6.14 3.57 11.37
CA ASN A 27 -5.57 2.30 11.85
C ASN A 27 -4.71 2.50 13.12
N GLU A 28 -4.29 1.40 13.74
CA GLU A 28 -3.51 1.40 14.99
C GLU A 28 -2.12 2.01 14.81
N GLU A 29 -1.51 1.87 13.64
CA GLU A 29 -0.20 2.45 13.34
C GLU A 29 -0.27 3.98 13.36
N MET A 30 -1.32 4.55 12.74
CA MET A 30 -1.59 5.98 12.79
C MET A 30 -1.89 6.46 14.21
N ALA A 31 -2.57 5.62 15.03
CA ALA A 31 -2.81 5.96 16.43
C ALA A 31 -1.49 6.12 17.21
N VAL A 32 -0.57 5.18 17.06
CA VAL A 32 0.75 5.27 17.70
C VAL A 32 1.52 6.50 17.20
N ILE A 33 1.51 6.74 15.88
CA ILE A 33 2.17 7.90 15.25
C ILE A 33 1.63 9.22 15.82
N GLU A 34 0.31 9.35 15.99
CA GLU A 34 -0.30 10.57 16.55
C GLU A 34 0.10 10.78 18.02
N LEU A 35 0.22 9.69 18.81
CA LEU A 35 0.69 9.78 20.19
C LEU A 35 2.18 10.18 20.27
N VAL A 36 3.01 9.66 19.37
CA VAL A 36 4.43 10.07 19.24
C VAL A 36 4.55 11.54 18.84
N LYS A 37 3.72 12.02 17.89
CA LYS A 37 3.68 13.44 17.51
C LYS A 37 3.26 14.33 18.69
N ASN A 38 2.28 13.89 19.49
CA ASN A 38 1.87 14.63 20.68
C ASN A 38 3.03 14.80 21.68
N ALA A 39 3.84 13.76 21.88
CA ALA A 39 5.03 13.83 22.72
C ALA A 39 6.07 14.81 22.14
N TYR A 40 6.34 14.76 20.84
CA TYR A 40 7.22 15.73 20.18
C TYR A 40 6.71 17.16 20.33
N ASP A 41 5.43 17.37 20.09
CA ASP A 41 4.78 18.69 20.17
C ASP A 41 4.76 19.25 21.60
N SER A 42 4.79 18.39 22.63
CA SER A 42 4.91 18.81 24.02
C SER A 42 6.33 19.20 24.43
N GLY A 43 7.32 19.02 23.54
CA GLY A 43 8.73 19.34 23.80
C GLY A 43 9.56 18.17 24.33
N ALA A 44 9.05 16.93 24.27
CA ALA A 44 9.83 15.75 24.63
C ALA A 44 11.05 15.56 23.74
N ARG A 45 12.14 15.03 24.33
CA ARG A 45 13.37 14.66 23.60
C ARG A 45 13.44 13.17 23.31
N SER A 46 12.72 12.37 24.09
CA SER A 46 12.64 10.94 23.87
C SER A 46 11.24 10.40 24.05
N VAL A 47 10.90 9.40 23.26
CA VAL A 47 9.67 8.62 23.38
C VAL A 47 10.01 7.14 23.36
N ASN A 48 9.62 6.44 24.44
CA ASN A 48 9.75 5.00 24.57
C ASN A 48 8.40 4.33 24.38
N ILE A 49 8.28 3.43 23.41
CA ILE A 49 7.07 2.68 23.10
C ILE A 49 7.33 1.22 23.47
N THR A 50 6.56 0.70 24.42
CA THR A 50 6.63 -0.71 24.81
C THR A 50 5.34 -1.41 24.45
N VAL A 51 5.46 -2.50 23.71
CA VAL A 51 4.36 -3.39 23.37
C VAL A 51 4.53 -4.71 24.12
N GLN A 52 3.57 -5.04 24.98
CA GLN A 52 3.43 -6.35 25.60
C GLN A 52 2.34 -7.12 24.87
N PRO A 53 2.68 -8.13 24.05
CA PRO A 53 1.69 -9.04 23.49
C PRO A 53 1.03 -9.88 24.60
N GLU A 54 -0.20 -10.32 24.37
CA GLU A 54 -0.88 -11.21 25.30
C GLU A 54 -0.13 -12.53 25.43
N THR A 55 0.06 -12.94 26.69
CA THR A 55 0.63 -14.24 27.04
C THR A 55 -0.28 -14.94 28.05
N ALA A 56 -0.03 -16.25 28.30
CA ALA A 56 -0.79 -17.01 29.31
C ALA A 56 -0.67 -16.42 30.74
N ARG A 57 0.30 -15.55 30.99
CA ARG A 57 0.60 -14.99 32.32
C ARG A 57 0.37 -13.48 32.42
N GLU A 58 0.41 -12.76 31.29
CA GLU A 58 0.37 -11.29 31.27
C GLU A 58 -0.62 -10.81 30.20
N PRO A 59 -1.51 -9.87 30.56
CA PRO A 59 -2.42 -9.25 29.59
C PRO A 59 -1.65 -8.35 28.62
N ALA A 60 -2.19 -8.21 27.41
CA ALA A 60 -1.63 -7.33 26.41
C ALA A 60 -1.81 -5.85 26.82
N TYR A 61 -0.74 -5.05 26.63
CA TYR A 61 -0.79 -3.60 26.77
C TYR A 61 0.20 -2.89 25.84
N ILE A 62 -0.03 -1.59 25.68
CA ILE A 62 0.93 -0.68 25.04
C ILE A 62 1.23 0.43 26.03
N GLU A 63 2.51 0.67 26.32
CA GLU A 63 2.98 1.82 27.08
C GLU A 63 3.71 2.77 26.14
N ILE A 64 3.35 4.06 26.20
CA ILE A 64 4.07 5.14 25.51
C ILE A 64 4.50 6.13 26.59
N ARG A 65 5.81 6.31 26.72
CA ARG A 65 6.42 7.18 27.72
C ARG A 65 7.25 8.25 27.03
N ASP A 66 7.03 9.50 27.41
CA ASP A 66 7.84 10.64 27.01
C ASP A 66 8.52 11.33 28.20
N ASP A 67 9.58 12.09 27.90
CA ASP A 67 10.34 12.91 28.83
C ASP A 67 10.00 14.41 28.69
N GLY A 68 8.82 14.73 28.21
CA GLY A 68 8.33 16.09 28.04
C GLY A 68 8.14 16.85 29.36
N PRO A 69 7.64 18.08 29.33
CA PRO A 69 7.45 18.91 30.53
C PRO A 69 6.41 18.36 31.49
N GLY A 70 5.57 17.41 31.07
CA GLY A 70 4.42 16.95 31.84
C GLY A 70 3.34 18.03 32.01
N MET A 71 2.30 17.73 32.79
CA MET A 71 1.17 18.64 33.00
C MET A 71 0.79 18.67 34.48
N SER A 72 0.49 19.87 35.03
CA SER A 72 -0.26 20.04 36.26
C SER A 72 -1.75 19.70 36.02
N LEU A 73 -2.55 19.57 37.08
CA LEU A 73 -4.00 19.34 36.96
C LEU A 73 -4.70 20.47 36.19
N GLU A 74 -4.28 21.71 36.41
CA GLU A 74 -4.82 22.87 35.70
C GLU A 74 -4.52 22.82 34.20
N GLU A 75 -3.26 22.55 33.86
CA GLU A 75 -2.84 22.38 32.46
C GLU A 75 -3.50 21.16 31.81
N PHE A 76 -3.64 20.05 32.56
CA PHE A 76 -4.34 18.87 32.07
C PHE A 76 -5.80 19.19 31.69
N ASN A 77 -6.52 19.89 32.54
CA ASN A 77 -7.90 20.31 32.27
C ASN A 77 -7.98 21.24 31.08
N ARG A 78 -7.08 22.21 30.97
CA ARG A 78 -7.05 23.19 29.88
C ARG A 78 -6.61 22.58 28.54
N ILE A 79 -5.55 21.76 28.57
CA ILE A 79 -4.92 21.22 27.34
C ILE A 79 -5.55 19.89 26.94
N PHE A 80 -5.73 18.94 27.88
CA PHE A 80 -6.16 17.58 27.55
C PHE A 80 -7.67 17.40 27.59
N MET A 81 -8.38 18.01 28.53
CA MET A 81 -9.83 17.83 28.70
C MET A 81 -10.65 18.74 27.79
N PHE A 82 -10.09 19.84 27.30
CA PHE A 82 -10.79 20.75 26.40
C PHE A 82 -10.58 20.33 24.94
N ALA A 83 -11.50 19.48 24.45
CA ALA A 83 -11.42 18.90 23.12
C ALA A 83 -11.65 19.92 22.00
N GLY A 84 -10.86 19.82 20.92
CA GLY A 84 -10.98 20.72 19.76
C GLY A 84 -10.27 22.06 19.92
N TYR A 85 -9.59 22.28 21.04
CA TYR A 85 -8.77 23.47 21.30
C TYR A 85 -7.27 23.13 21.32
N SER A 86 -6.48 23.98 20.71
CA SER A 86 -5.01 23.92 20.74
C SER A 86 -4.49 25.34 21.01
N GLU A 87 -3.83 25.55 22.16
CA GLU A 87 -3.15 26.83 22.48
C GLU A 87 -1.97 27.11 21.54
N ARG A 88 -1.55 26.08 20.81
CA ARG A 88 -0.35 26.09 19.96
C ARG A 88 -0.50 26.97 18.72
N ASP A 89 -1.75 27.30 18.33
CA ASP A 89 -2.01 28.20 17.18
C ASP A 89 -1.65 29.66 17.51
N GLU A 90 -1.70 30.05 18.78
CA GLU A 90 -1.38 31.40 19.25
C GLU A 90 0.12 31.57 19.59
N GLU A 91 0.78 30.47 20.03
CA GLU A 91 2.19 30.47 20.46
C GLU A 91 3.19 30.07 19.36
N ALA A 92 2.74 29.67 18.19
CA ALA A 92 3.60 29.14 17.11
C ALA A 92 4.73 30.08 16.67
N ALA A 93 4.59 31.39 16.90
CA ALA A 93 5.59 32.40 16.56
C ALA A 93 6.79 32.46 17.52
N THR A 94 6.68 31.87 18.72
CA THR A 94 7.72 31.93 19.76
C THR A 94 8.27 30.57 20.19
N ALA A 95 7.68 29.49 19.71
CA ALA A 95 8.05 28.12 20.07
C ALA A 95 9.39 27.71 19.40
N THR A 96 10.25 27.02 20.16
CA THR A 96 11.51 26.42 19.65
C THR A 96 11.28 25.31 18.64
N ARG A 97 10.08 24.73 18.60
CA ARG A 97 9.63 23.69 17.67
C ARG A 97 8.30 24.08 17.05
N VAL A 98 8.16 23.83 15.75
CA VAL A 98 6.88 24.01 15.04
C VAL A 98 5.96 22.84 15.39
N PRO A 99 4.76 23.07 15.97
CA PRO A 99 3.85 21.99 16.32
C PRO A 99 3.39 21.21 15.10
N THR A 100 3.32 19.89 15.19
CA THR A 100 2.87 19.00 14.10
C THR A 100 1.35 18.81 14.09
N GLY A 101 0.66 19.09 15.24
CA GLY A 101 -0.79 18.91 15.43
C GLY A 101 -1.55 20.23 15.54
N GLU A 102 -2.63 20.43 14.73
CA GLU A 102 -3.46 21.64 14.74
C GLU A 102 -4.82 21.47 15.46
N LYS A 103 -5.35 20.25 15.56
CA LYS A 103 -6.80 20.07 15.82
C LYS A 103 -7.16 19.65 17.25
N GLY A 104 -6.20 19.38 18.12
CA GLY A 104 -6.46 18.94 19.50
C GLY A 104 -7.25 17.63 19.64
N ILE A 105 -7.31 16.80 18.59
CA ILE A 105 -8.07 15.53 18.56
C ILE A 105 -7.17 14.29 18.70
N GLY A 106 -5.86 14.41 18.53
CA GLY A 106 -4.89 13.31 18.63
C GLY A 106 -4.91 12.58 19.98
N ARG A 107 -5.42 13.23 21.03
CA ARG A 107 -5.62 12.64 22.38
C ARG A 107 -6.58 11.44 22.38
N PHE A 108 -7.51 11.36 21.43
CA PHE A 108 -8.43 10.24 21.27
C PHE A 108 -7.84 9.05 20.50
N ALA A 109 -6.61 9.18 19.97
CA ALA A 109 -5.94 8.09 19.28
C ALA A 109 -5.74 6.85 20.18
N ALA A 110 -5.62 7.04 21.51
CA ALA A 110 -5.51 5.94 22.45
C ALA A 110 -6.75 5.01 22.48
N ASP A 111 -7.96 5.54 22.19
CA ASP A 111 -9.17 4.71 22.08
C ASP A 111 -9.10 3.73 20.91
N ARG A 112 -8.46 4.11 19.80
CA ARG A 112 -8.25 3.19 18.67
C ARG A 112 -7.42 1.98 19.06
N LEU A 113 -6.46 2.15 19.97
CA LEU A 113 -5.56 1.08 20.41
C LEU A 113 -6.18 0.16 21.47
N GLY A 114 -6.90 0.73 22.45
CA GLY A 114 -7.46 -0.06 23.54
C GLY A 114 -8.67 0.57 24.22
N SER A 115 -9.40 -0.22 24.99
CA SER A 115 -10.64 0.19 25.66
C SER A 115 -10.41 0.99 26.96
N LYS A 116 -9.19 0.96 27.53
CA LYS A 116 -8.83 1.64 28.76
C LYS A 116 -7.49 2.36 28.59
N LEU A 117 -7.42 3.61 29.08
CA LEU A 117 -6.18 4.38 29.14
C LEU A 117 -5.94 4.82 30.57
N GLU A 118 -4.77 4.51 31.13
CA GLU A 118 -4.24 5.15 32.32
C GLU A 118 -3.16 6.14 31.87
N LEU A 119 -3.42 7.44 32.07
CA LEU A 119 -2.47 8.50 31.80
C LEU A 119 -1.86 8.94 33.13
N THR A 120 -0.54 8.89 33.24
CA THR A 120 0.21 9.43 34.36
C THR A 120 1.11 10.54 33.86
N THR A 121 0.94 11.77 34.34
CA THR A 121 1.76 12.91 33.95
C THR A 121 2.32 13.62 35.16
N LYS A 122 3.55 14.12 35.04
CA LYS A 122 4.24 14.82 36.14
C LYS A 122 4.94 16.05 35.58
N LYS A 123 4.58 17.20 36.11
CA LYS A 123 5.24 18.46 35.80
C LYS A 123 6.58 18.58 36.55
N SER A 124 7.57 19.14 35.88
CA SER A 124 8.89 19.39 36.49
C SER A 124 8.76 20.26 37.77
N GLY A 125 9.41 19.83 38.84
CA GLY A 125 9.36 20.50 40.15
C GLY A 125 8.19 20.08 41.05
N GLU A 126 7.19 19.37 40.56
CA GLU A 126 6.13 18.80 41.41
C GLU A 126 6.60 17.50 42.06
N VAL A 127 6.05 17.21 43.25
CA VAL A 127 6.38 15.99 44.01
C VAL A 127 5.56 14.81 43.54
N ASP A 128 4.27 15.04 43.33
CA ASP A 128 3.30 14.01 42.97
C ASP A 128 2.96 14.10 41.47
N ALA A 129 2.72 12.94 40.87
CA ALA A 129 2.21 12.83 39.52
C ALA A 129 0.68 12.80 39.53
N LEU A 130 0.07 13.35 38.52
CA LEU A 130 -1.35 13.22 38.24
C LEU A 130 -1.61 11.91 37.46
N ARG A 131 -2.47 11.05 37.99
CA ARG A 131 -2.93 9.85 37.31
C ARG A 131 -4.41 9.97 36.98
N VAL A 132 -4.77 9.76 35.72
CA VAL A 132 -6.13 9.86 35.19
C VAL A 132 -6.49 8.56 34.45
N ARG A 133 -7.69 8.04 34.72
CA ARG A 133 -8.14 6.76 34.11
C ARG A 133 -9.34 6.96 33.21
N PHE A 134 -9.16 6.66 31.95
CA PHE A 134 -10.22 6.69 30.95
C PHE A 134 -10.75 5.28 30.68
N ASN A 135 -12.08 5.15 30.67
CA ASN A 135 -12.76 3.97 30.17
C ASN A 135 -13.57 4.38 28.92
N TRP A 136 -12.99 4.11 27.74
CA TRP A 136 -13.59 4.53 26.49
C TRP A 136 -14.94 3.86 26.19
N THR A 137 -15.24 2.70 26.83
CA THR A 137 -16.55 2.06 26.66
C THR A 137 -17.70 2.89 27.24
N ALA A 138 -17.44 3.74 28.22
CA ALA A 138 -18.44 4.63 28.80
C ALA A 138 -18.94 5.68 27.78
N PHE A 139 -18.07 6.09 26.86
CA PHE A 139 -18.40 7.06 25.81
C PHE A 139 -19.25 6.49 24.67
N ARG A 140 -19.38 5.16 24.56
CA ARG A 140 -20.20 4.49 23.52
C ARG A 140 -21.69 4.59 23.77
N ASN A 141 -22.12 5.10 24.91
CA ASN A 141 -23.51 5.28 25.23
C ASN A 141 -24.08 6.51 24.52
N LYS A 142 -24.82 6.28 23.42
CA LYS A 142 -25.44 7.33 22.60
C LYS A 142 -26.46 8.21 23.34
N LYS A 143 -26.96 7.77 24.49
CA LYS A 143 -27.96 8.49 25.30
C LYS A 143 -27.33 9.40 26.35
N LYS A 144 -26.05 9.26 26.66
CA LYS A 144 -25.33 10.12 27.60
C LYS A 144 -24.75 11.34 26.89
N ARG A 145 -24.67 12.46 27.58
CA ARG A 145 -23.92 13.63 27.13
C ARG A 145 -22.43 13.39 27.37
N PHE A 146 -21.61 14.05 26.61
CA PHE A 146 -20.16 13.99 26.77
C PHE A 146 -19.75 14.49 28.18
N SER A 147 -20.40 15.54 28.67
CA SER A 147 -20.23 16.13 30.00
C SER A 147 -20.66 15.24 31.17
N ASP A 148 -21.49 14.20 30.93
CA ASP A 148 -21.97 13.29 31.97
C ASP A 148 -21.00 12.13 32.25
N ILE A 149 -19.89 12.06 31.49
CA ILE A 149 -18.88 11.02 31.70
C ILE A 149 -17.85 11.53 32.69
N GLU A 150 -17.90 10.98 33.90
CA GLU A 150 -16.91 11.27 34.94
C GLU A 150 -15.63 10.48 34.70
N ILE A 151 -14.49 11.16 34.81
CA ILE A 151 -13.14 10.60 34.62
C ILE A 151 -12.39 10.69 35.95
N PRO A 152 -12.14 9.56 36.62
CA PRO A 152 -11.47 9.57 37.92
C PRO A 152 -9.99 9.93 37.77
N TYR A 153 -9.50 10.72 38.71
CA TYR A 153 -8.08 11.05 38.84
C TYR A 153 -7.62 10.99 40.27
N GLU A 154 -6.30 10.83 40.47
CA GLU A 154 -5.65 10.84 41.77
C GLU A 154 -4.24 11.43 41.67
N HIS A 155 -3.72 11.95 42.77
CA HIS A 155 -2.31 12.30 42.90
C HIS A 155 -1.54 11.10 43.45
N VAL A 156 -0.46 10.71 42.76
CA VAL A 156 0.33 9.52 43.12
C VAL A 156 1.81 9.87 43.23
N ARG A 157 2.45 9.36 44.27
CA ARG A 157 3.89 9.42 44.41
C ARG A 157 4.51 8.19 43.74
N ARG A 158 5.40 8.41 42.77
CA ARG A 158 6.08 7.33 42.05
C ARG A 158 7.59 7.42 42.25
N ALA A 159 8.20 6.32 42.69
CA ALA A 159 9.64 6.25 42.87
C ALA A 159 10.42 6.28 41.54
N ASP A 160 9.82 5.78 40.45
CA ASP A 160 10.37 5.78 39.10
C ASP A 160 10.24 7.13 38.38
N LEU A 161 9.59 8.12 39.00
CA LEU A 161 9.52 9.51 38.54
C LEU A 161 10.06 10.44 39.64
N PRO A 162 11.38 10.53 39.84
CA PRO A 162 11.97 11.39 40.84
C PRO A 162 11.58 12.86 40.66
N LYS A 163 11.78 13.69 41.68
CA LYS A 163 11.31 15.09 41.73
C LYS A 163 11.84 15.93 40.56
N GLU A 164 13.06 15.65 40.12
CA GLU A 164 13.74 16.36 39.04
C GLU A 164 13.29 15.94 37.65
N THR A 165 12.48 14.87 37.54
CA THR A 165 11.99 14.37 36.24
C THR A 165 10.58 14.83 35.99
N SER A 166 10.28 15.08 34.71
CA SER A 166 8.95 15.34 34.16
C SER A 166 8.64 14.38 33.04
N GLY A 167 7.40 14.33 32.60
CA GLY A 167 7.00 13.52 31.45
C GLY A 167 5.58 12.98 31.57
N THR A 168 5.19 12.21 30.54
CA THR A 168 3.88 11.57 30.48
C THR A 168 4.01 10.09 30.14
N ILE A 169 3.20 9.26 30.78
CA ILE A 169 3.09 7.82 30.54
C ILE A 169 1.64 7.53 30.16
N LEU A 170 1.46 6.94 29.00
CA LEU A 170 0.18 6.44 28.50
C LEU A 170 0.21 4.92 28.57
N LEU A 171 -0.53 4.31 29.47
CA LEU A 171 -0.69 2.86 29.57
C LEU A 171 -2.06 2.47 29.01
N ILE A 172 -2.06 1.79 27.87
CA ILE A 172 -3.24 1.41 27.10
C ILE A 172 -3.50 -0.08 27.29
N ASN A 173 -4.63 -0.40 27.88
CA ASN A 173 -5.07 -1.76 28.21
C ASN A 173 -6.35 -2.13 27.47
N GLY A 174 -6.65 -3.45 27.42
CA GLY A 174 -7.80 -3.97 26.70
C GLY A 174 -7.69 -3.67 25.21
N LEU A 175 -6.56 -4.07 24.63
CA LEU A 175 -6.24 -3.83 23.23
C LEU A 175 -7.34 -4.35 22.31
N ARG A 176 -7.68 -3.58 21.28
CA ARG A 176 -8.74 -3.91 20.33
C ARG A 176 -8.30 -4.89 19.24
N THR A 177 -7.01 -5.02 19.03
CA THR A 177 -6.42 -5.91 18.03
C THR A 177 -5.28 -6.73 18.65
N ILE A 178 -5.02 -7.91 18.09
CA ILE A 178 -3.90 -8.75 18.49
C ILE A 178 -2.61 -8.18 17.93
N TRP A 179 -1.65 -7.92 18.80
CA TRP A 179 -0.32 -7.43 18.42
C TRP A 179 0.61 -8.58 18.06
N SER A 180 0.41 -9.11 16.85
CA SER A 180 1.29 -10.12 16.27
C SER A 180 2.67 -9.56 15.94
N ARG A 181 3.65 -10.45 15.70
CA ARG A 181 4.99 -10.07 15.21
C ARG A 181 4.94 -9.24 13.92
N ALA A 182 4.03 -9.57 13.01
CA ALA A 182 3.83 -8.82 11.77
C ALA A 182 3.33 -7.40 12.05
N LYS A 183 2.33 -7.25 12.93
CA LYS A 183 1.77 -5.96 13.34
C LYS A 183 2.80 -5.09 14.04
N ALA A 184 3.56 -5.65 15.00
CA ALA A 184 4.61 -4.94 15.70
C ALA A 184 5.71 -4.45 14.74
N ARG A 185 6.10 -5.29 13.75
CA ARG A 185 7.05 -4.90 12.71
C ARG A 185 6.51 -3.78 11.84
N SER A 186 5.30 -3.89 11.33
CA SER A 186 4.67 -2.86 10.49
C SER A 186 4.57 -1.53 11.22
N THR A 187 4.17 -1.55 12.50
CA THR A 187 4.13 -0.34 13.35
C THR A 187 5.52 0.27 13.51
N ARG A 188 6.55 -0.53 13.80
CA ARG A 188 7.92 -0.05 13.93
C ARG A 188 8.43 0.58 12.62
N ASP A 189 8.15 -0.05 11.48
CA ASP A 189 8.55 0.45 10.16
C ASP A 189 7.81 1.76 9.84
N SER A 190 6.53 1.88 10.18
CA SER A 190 5.73 3.10 10.02
C SER A 190 6.25 4.25 10.90
N ILE A 191 6.65 3.97 12.14
CA ILE A 191 7.28 4.97 13.02
C ILE A 191 8.66 5.35 12.48
N ALA A 192 9.45 4.40 11.96
CA ALA A 192 10.74 4.69 11.36
C ALA A 192 10.61 5.63 10.16
N ALA A 193 9.55 5.46 9.36
CA ALA A 193 9.27 6.31 8.21
C ALA A 193 8.71 7.70 8.58
N LEU A 194 8.34 7.91 9.84
CA LEU A 194 7.75 9.16 10.31
C LEU A 194 8.72 10.35 10.26
N LEU A 195 9.98 10.10 10.60
CA LEU A 195 11.02 11.15 10.64
C LEU A 195 11.79 11.19 9.31
N ASN A 196 12.16 12.42 8.87
CA ASN A 196 12.98 12.59 7.68
C ASN A 196 14.38 11.97 7.90
N PRO A 197 14.78 10.93 7.14
CA PRO A 197 16.06 10.25 7.35
C PRO A 197 17.28 11.10 7.01
N PHE A 198 17.09 12.22 6.28
CA PHE A 198 18.16 13.12 5.83
C PHE A 198 18.23 14.40 6.66
N ASN A 199 17.18 14.74 7.37
CA ASN A 199 17.05 15.95 8.19
C ASN A 199 16.23 15.65 9.43
N ARG A 200 16.76 14.75 10.26
CA ARG A 200 16.12 14.36 11.51
C ARG A 200 16.24 15.50 12.52
N PRO A 201 15.20 15.77 13.33
CA PRO A 201 15.38 16.63 14.51
C PRO A 201 16.48 16.02 15.41
N ASP A 202 17.57 16.76 15.62
CA ASP A 202 18.75 16.28 16.35
C ASP A 202 18.45 15.96 17.82
N ASP A 203 17.35 16.50 18.35
CA ASP A 203 16.96 16.46 19.73
C ASP A 203 15.77 15.51 20.03
N PHE A 204 15.35 14.65 19.07
CA PHE A 204 14.23 13.75 19.27
C PHE A 204 14.57 12.29 18.94
N ASN A 205 14.43 11.41 19.95
CA ASN A 205 14.71 10.00 19.85
C ASN A 205 13.45 9.16 20.08
N ILE A 206 13.30 8.09 19.30
CA ILE A 206 12.21 7.13 19.47
C ILE A 206 12.82 5.75 19.71
N GLU A 207 12.37 5.09 20.77
CA GLU A 207 12.72 3.71 21.08
C GLU A 207 11.46 2.84 21.04
N PHE A 208 11.56 1.67 20.44
CA PHE A 208 10.46 0.73 20.31
C PHE A 208 10.87 -0.61 20.88
N THR A 209 10.12 -1.13 21.83
CA THR A 209 10.38 -2.39 22.50
C THR A 209 9.18 -3.31 22.41
N VAL A 210 9.42 -4.57 22.05
CA VAL A 210 8.37 -5.61 22.03
C VAL A 210 8.80 -6.73 22.94
N ALA A 211 8.01 -7.00 23.98
CA ALA A 211 8.33 -8.06 24.93
C ALA A 211 8.38 -9.43 24.22
N GLY A 212 9.43 -10.19 24.47
CA GLY A 212 9.67 -11.47 23.83
C GLY A 212 10.17 -11.42 22.37
N MET A 213 10.43 -10.21 21.82
CA MET A 213 10.89 -10.02 20.42
C MET A 213 12.08 -9.04 20.36
N PRO A 214 13.27 -9.44 20.82
CA PRO A 214 14.44 -8.55 20.87
C PRO A 214 14.87 -8.03 19.47
N GLU A 215 14.60 -8.80 18.42
CA GLU A 215 14.92 -8.40 17.03
C GLU A 215 14.03 -7.25 16.50
N LEU A 216 12.92 -6.95 17.14
CA LEU A 216 12.05 -5.81 16.86
C LEU A 216 12.24 -4.66 17.86
N SER A 217 13.12 -4.83 18.83
CA SER A 217 13.37 -3.85 19.90
C SER A 217 14.62 -3.02 19.61
N GLY A 218 14.62 -1.78 20.13
CA GLY A 218 15.72 -0.84 20.03
C GLY A 218 15.37 0.47 19.34
N PRO A 219 16.37 1.34 19.10
CA PRO A 219 16.18 2.65 18.48
C PRO A 219 15.48 2.56 17.13
N VAL A 220 14.52 3.45 16.91
CA VAL A 220 13.79 3.52 15.64
C VAL A 220 14.48 4.52 14.74
N GLN A 221 15.16 4.00 13.72
CA GLN A 221 15.87 4.81 12.73
C GLN A 221 15.65 4.25 11.33
N GLN A 222 15.36 5.13 10.40
CA GLN A 222 15.39 4.82 8.98
C GLN A 222 16.70 5.32 8.39
N LYS A 223 17.42 4.45 7.69
CA LYS A 223 18.60 4.82 6.91
C LYS A 223 18.25 4.74 5.43
N PRO A 224 18.54 5.79 4.65
CA PRO A 224 18.38 5.70 3.20
C PRO A 224 19.31 4.61 2.66
N PRO A 225 18.93 3.95 1.55
CA PRO A 225 19.81 2.96 0.92
C PRO A 225 21.12 3.64 0.48
N GLU A 226 22.23 2.92 0.66
CA GLU A 226 23.55 3.36 0.21
C GLU A 226 23.75 3.06 -1.28
N ASN A 227 24.82 3.66 -1.86
CA ASN A 227 25.28 3.42 -3.24
C ASN A 227 24.25 3.81 -4.32
N GLN A 228 23.66 5.01 -4.16
CA GLN A 228 22.84 5.62 -5.20
C GLN A 228 23.69 5.98 -6.45
N ASP A 229 23.11 5.76 -7.63
CA ASP A 229 23.73 6.15 -8.89
C ASP A 229 23.55 7.64 -9.19
N TYR A 230 22.40 8.22 -8.77
CA TYR A 230 22.07 9.63 -8.95
C TYR A 230 21.68 10.25 -7.61
N ASP A 231 22.19 11.43 -7.31
CA ASP A 231 21.85 12.28 -6.15
C ASP A 231 21.53 13.68 -6.66
N LEU A 232 20.25 13.99 -6.81
CA LEU A 232 19.75 15.30 -7.16
C LEU A 232 19.17 15.97 -5.92
N ARG A 233 19.66 17.17 -5.60
CA ARG A 233 19.19 17.99 -4.50
C ARG A 233 18.78 19.35 -5.03
N PHE A 234 17.72 19.92 -4.48
CA PHE A 234 17.26 21.26 -4.83
C PHE A 234 16.82 22.02 -3.58
N LYS A 235 16.88 23.33 -3.66
CA LYS A 235 16.38 24.24 -2.62
C LYS A 235 15.98 25.57 -3.22
N VAL A 236 14.93 26.16 -2.69
CA VAL A 236 14.54 27.55 -2.95
C VAL A 236 15.27 28.44 -1.94
N SER A 237 15.78 29.58 -2.38
CA SER A 237 16.36 30.59 -1.47
C SER A 237 15.34 31.08 -0.45
N GLU A 238 15.77 31.49 0.74
CA GLU A 238 14.88 31.96 1.81
C GLU A 238 13.97 33.13 1.37
N ASP A 239 14.50 34.00 0.48
CA ASP A 239 13.74 35.13 -0.08
C ASP A 239 12.82 34.76 -1.26
N GLY A 240 12.75 33.46 -1.62
CA GLY A 240 11.88 32.97 -2.69
C GLY A 240 12.26 33.47 -4.11
N LYS A 241 13.51 33.88 -4.36
CA LYS A 241 13.91 34.43 -5.68
C LYS A 241 14.59 33.42 -6.59
N PHE A 242 15.32 32.46 -6.01
CA PHE A 242 16.17 31.56 -6.77
C PHE A 242 15.91 30.11 -6.41
N LEU A 243 15.87 29.24 -7.43
CA LEU A 243 15.92 27.79 -7.26
C LEU A 243 17.36 27.34 -7.52
N TYR A 244 17.96 26.66 -6.53
CA TYR A 244 19.30 26.08 -6.62
C TYR A 244 19.22 24.57 -6.75
N ARG A 245 20.14 24.00 -7.52
CA ARG A 245 20.29 22.56 -7.67
C ARG A 245 21.75 22.14 -7.48
N ARG A 246 21.92 20.91 -6.98
CA ARG A 246 23.17 20.14 -7.01
C ARG A 246 22.84 18.76 -7.53
N PHE A 247 23.49 18.32 -8.59
CA PHE A 247 23.16 17.09 -9.25
C PHE A 247 24.42 16.25 -9.50
N SER A 248 24.52 15.09 -8.85
CA SER A 248 25.58 14.10 -9.04
C SER A 248 25.06 12.92 -9.86
N THR A 249 25.80 12.55 -10.88
CA THR A 249 25.54 11.42 -11.77
C THR A 249 26.71 10.41 -11.68
N PRO A 250 26.60 9.20 -12.25
CA PRO A 250 27.70 8.24 -12.30
C PRO A 250 28.98 8.79 -12.97
N THR A 251 28.82 9.76 -13.88
CA THR A 251 29.92 10.34 -14.67
C THR A 251 30.33 11.74 -14.24
N SER A 252 29.55 12.41 -13.41
CA SER A 252 29.81 13.78 -12.95
C SER A 252 29.37 13.98 -11.51
N LYS A 253 30.26 14.49 -10.68
CA LYS A 253 29.96 14.81 -9.27
C LYS A 253 29.99 16.32 -9.07
N GLU A 254 28.84 16.96 -9.13
CA GLU A 254 28.73 18.37 -8.76
C GLU A 254 28.92 18.55 -7.25
N ARG A 255 29.85 19.45 -6.86
CA ARG A 255 30.13 19.75 -5.44
C ARG A 255 29.45 21.00 -4.95
N GLY A 256 29.05 21.90 -5.85
CA GLY A 256 28.43 23.21 -5.57
C GLY A 256 26.92 23.24 -5.84
N TRP A 257 26.29 24.33 -5.40
CA TRP A 257 24.91 24.66 -5.74
C TRP A 257 24.93 25.62 -6.95
N SER A 258 24.16 25.31 -7.97
CA SER A 258 24.01 26.12 -9.18
C SER A 258 22.57 26.64 -9.25
N PRO A 259 22.36 27.95 -9.56
CA PRO A 259 21.01 28.44 -9.83
C PRO A 259 20.47 27.83 -11.12
N ILE A 260 19.19 27.53 -11.14
CA ILE A 260 18.50 27.00 -12.33
C ILE A 260 17.22 27.78 -12.59
N THR A 261 16.75 27.76 -13.83
CA THR A 261 15.46 28.33 -14.23
C THR A 261 14.33 27.36 -13.89
N THR A 262 13.16 27.90 -13.59
CA THR A 262 11.93 27.14 -13.30
C THR A 262 10.73 27.93 -13.80
N ASP A 263 9.68 27.21 -14.18
CA ASP A 263 8.37 27.77 -14.51
C ASP A 263 7.54 28.07 -13.24
N ALA A 264 7.98 27.56 -12.08
CA ALA A 264 7.30 27.76 -10.82
C ALA A 264 7.46 29.19 -10.28
N ASN A 265 6.39 29.73 -9.70
CA ASN A 265 6.46 30.96 -8.90
C ASN A 265 7.03 30.64 -7.51
N LEU A 266 8.23 31.11 -7.26
CA LEU A 266 8.99 30.83 -6.04
C LEU A 266 8.65 31.74 -4.85
N ALA A 267 7.93 32.84 -5.08
CA ALA A 267 7.77 33.94 -4.10
C ALA A 267 7.25 33.50 -2.72
N ARG A 268 6.47 32.40 -2.66
CA ARG A 268 5.89 31.85 -1.43
C ARG A 268 6.46 30.48 -1.05
N LEU A 269 7.53 30.04 -1.73
CA LEU A 269 8.20 28.76 -1.52
C LEU A 269 9.60 28.90 -0.90
N GLY A 270 9.93 30.07 -0.36
CA GLY A 270 11.22 30.29 0.30
C GLY A 270 11.55 29.23 1.34
N GLY A 271 12.79 28.69 1.32
CA GLY A 271 13.21 27.62 2.22
C GLY A 271 12.76 26.20 1.81
N LEU A 272 11.94 26.02 0.78
CA LEU A 272 11.58 24.69 0.25
C LEU A 272 12.85 23.94 -0.18
N ARG A 273 12.95 22.67 0.18
CA ARG A 273 14.10 21.84 -0.20
C ARG A 273 13.68 20.39 -0.46
N GLY A 274 14.48 19.72 -1.29
CA GLY A 274 14.22 18.31 -1.58
C GLY A 274 15.46 17.56 -2.07
N LYS A 275 15.32 16.25 -2.10
CA LYS A 275 16.37 15.33 -2.52
C LYS A 275 15.75 14.13 -3.24
N LEU A 276 16.33 13.73 -4.35
CA LEU A 276 15.95 12.59 -5.16
C LEU A 276 17.18 11.70 -5.34
N LEU A 277 17.10 10.46 -4.84
CA LEU A 277 18.10 9.42 -5.05
C LEU A 277 17.53 8.39 -6.01
N TYR A 278 18.28 8.03 -7.02
CA TYR A 278 17.87 7.01 -7.97
C TYR A 278 18.92 5.91 -8.11
N TYR A 279 18.45 4.68 -8.23
CA TYR A 279 19.25 3.46 -8.29
C TYR A 279 18.98 2.76 -9.62
N ILE A 280 20.02 2.60 -10.46
CA ILE A 280 19.92 1.84 -11.72
C ILE A 280 19.61 0.38 -11.41
N SER A 281 20.28 -0.18 -10.40
CA SER A 281 20.02 -1.52 -9.87
C SER A 281 19.30 -1.40 -8.52
N HIS A 282 18.25 -2.21 -8.30
CA HIS A 282 17.53 -2.18 -7.02
C HIS A 282 18.50 -2.53 -5.87
N PRO A 283 18.62 -1.70 -4.83
CA PRO A 283 19.50 -2.00 -3.72
C PRO A 283 19.08 -3.30 -3.03
N ARG A 284 20.04 -4.20 -2.79
CA ARG A 284 19.75 -5.53 -2.20
C ARG A 284 19.73 -5.55 -0.68
N LYS A 285 20.30 -4.52 -0.02
CA LYS A 285 20.43 -4.43 1.44
C LYS A 285 19.66 -3.24 1.99
N ASN A 286 19.07 -3.40 3.18
CA ASN A 286 18.41 -2.34 3.96
C ASN A 286 17.21 -1.68 3.27
N VAL A 287 16.46 -2.41 2.45
CA VAL A 287 15.35 -1.86 1.66
C VAL A 287 13.96 -2.26 2.13
N LYS A 288 13.86 -3.21 3.09
CA LYS A 288 12.55 -3.59 3.66
C LYS A 288 11.98 -2.44 4.49
N GLY A 289 10.71 -2.14 4.30
CA GLY A 289 10.01 -1.07 5.03
C GLY A 289 10.34 0.36 4.57
N LEU A 290 11.15 0.55 3.52
CA LEU A 290 11.43 1.88 3.00
C LEU A 290 10.26 2.40 2.17
N PRO A 291 9.83 3.64 2.38
CA PRO A 291 8.84 4.30 1.55
C PRO A 291 9.49 4.77 0.25
N TRP A 292 9.39 3.95 -0.80
CA TRP A 292 9.86 4.30 -2.14
C TRP A 292 9.00 5.39 -2.79
N GLY A 293 9.57 6.12 -3.73
CA GLY A 293 8.94 7.28 -4.36
C GLY A 293 9.36 8.58 -3.70
N ILE A 294 8.57 9.64 -3.88
CA ILE A 294 8.84 10.97 -3.31
C ILE A 294 7.92 11.21 -2.12
N GLN A 295 8.51 11.33 -0.94
CA GLN A 295 7.84 11.61 0.32
C GLN A 295 7.68 13.12 0.50
N VAL A 296 6.65 13.53 1.23
CA VAL A 296 6.52 14.91 1.71
C VAL A 296 6.73 14.90 3.22
N TYR A 297 7.66 15.73 3.69
CA TYR A 297 7.88 15.97 5.11
C TYR A 297 7.51 17.43 5.43
N ARG A 298 6.80 17.61 6.54
CA ARG A 298 6.51 18.93 7.08
C ARG A 298 7.12 19.05 8.47
N ASP A 299 7.97 20.06 8.63
CA ASP A 299 8.63 20.36 9.90
C ASP A 299 9.28 19.10 10.51
N GLY A 300 9.93 18.27 9.66
CA GLY A 300 10.61 17.02 10.02
C GLY A 300 9.74 15.77 10.04
N PHE A 301 8.42 15.87 9.92
CA PHE A 301 7.49 14.73 9.97
C PHE A 301 6.86 14.43 8.61
N ARG A 302 6.79 13.12 8.30
CA ARG A 302 6.16 12.66 7.06
C ARG A 302 4.66 12.92 7.04
N LEU A 303 4.19 13.45 5.92
CA LEU A 303 2.78 13.52 5.59
C LEU A 303 2.36 12.30 4.78
N GLN A 304 1.27 11.68 5.17
CA GLN A 304 0.66 10.60 4.39
C GLN A 304 -0.45 11.19 3.48
N PRO A 305 -0.77 10.58 2.33
CA PRO A 305 -0.25 9.30 1.80
C PRO A 305 0.98 9.43 0.88
N PHE A 306 1.62 10.60 0.84
CA PHE A 306 2.69 10.90 -0.11
C PHE A 306 3.82 9.86 -0.08
N GLY A 307 4.25 9.44 -1.29
CA GLY A 307 5.27 8.41 -1.47
C GLY A 307 4.78 6.99 -1.21
N SER A 308 3.47 6.78 -1.11
CA SER A 308 2.90 5.43 -1.19
C SER A 308 3.03 4.92 -2.62
N PRO A 309 3.45 3.65 -2.83
CA PRO A 309 3.42 3.03 -4.17
C PRO A 309 2.02 2.97 -4.78
N LEU A 310 0.98 3.01 -3.93
CA LEU A 310 -0.43 2.93 -4.32
C LEU A 310 -1.02 4.28 -4.72
N GLU A 311 -0.37 5.39 -4.33
CA GLU A 311 -0.83 6.73 -4.69
C GLU A 311 0.23 7.49 -5.49
N PRO A 312 0.16 7.47 -6.82
CA PRO A 312 1.07 8.19 -7.69
C PRO A 312 0.75 9.69 -7.75
N TRP A 313 0.83 10.40 -6.62
CA TRP A 313 0.45 11.81 -6.48
C TRP A 313 1.15 12.77 -7.46
N LEU A 314 2.35 12.40 -7.95
CA LEU A 314 3.07 13.10 -9.03
C LEU A 314 2.79 12.52 -10.41
N ARG A 315 1.97 11.45 -10.52
CA ARG A 315 1.65 10.75 -11.77
C ARG A 315 2.88 10.38 -12.61
N LEU A 316 3.99 10.06 -11.95
CA LEU A 316 5.26 9.70 -12.59
C LEU A 316 5.12 8.53 -13.58
N THR A 317 4.13 7.67 -13.38
CA THR A 317 3.81 6.53 -14.24
C THR A 317 2.93 6.87 -15.42
N GLU A 318 2.10 7.92 -15.37
CA GLU A 318 1.23 8.34 -16.48
C GLU A 318 2.03 8.99 -17.62
N THR A 319 3.09 9.70 -17.29
CA THR A 319 4.04 10.26 -18.26
C THR A 319 4.70 9.14 -19.11
N ARG A 320 4.68 7.91 -18.58
CA ARG A 320 5.18 6.70 -19.20
C ARG A 320 4.33 6.22 -20.38
N ALA A 321 3.00 6.28 -20.26
CA ALA A 321 2.08 5.74 -21.28
C ALA A 321 2.01 6.61 -22.55
N LYS A 322 2.37 7.89 -22.47
CA LYS A 322 2.27 8.85 -23.58
C LYS A 322 3.54 8.95 -24.45
N ARG A 323 4.67 8.39 -24.01
CA ARG A 323 5.92 8.36 -24.79
C ARG A 323 6.29 6.90 -25.08
N ALA A 324 6.10 6.48 -26.30
CA ALA A 324 6.47 5.15 -26.79
C ALA A 324 7.94 4.83 -26.43
N GLY A 325 8.16 3.82 -25.61
CA GLY A 325 9.44 3.16 -25.39
C GLY A 325 10.35 3.75 -24.32
N HIS A 326 10.23 3.41 -23.06
CA HIS A 326 11.16 3.57 -21.95
C HIS A 326 10.95 4.80 -21.07
N ALA A 327 10.15 4.68 -20.06
CA ALA A 327 10.18 5.61 -18.93
C ALA A 327 11.27 5.14 -17.94
N PRO A 328 12.35 5.91 -17.74
CA PRO A 328 13.46 5.48 -16.92
C PRO A 328 13.22 5.60 -15.41
N LEU A 329 12.25 6.43 -14.98
CA LEU A 329 11.93 6.54 -13.55
C LEU A 329 10.98 5.42 -13.12
N VAL A 330 11.52 4.46 -12.40
CA VAL A 330 10.77 3.39 -11.76
C VAL A 330 10.56 3.81 -10.30
N PRO A 331 9.30 3.96 -9.81
CA PRO A 331 9.04 4.41 -8.44
C PRO A 331 9.77 3.60 -7.37
N SER A 332 9.87 2.28 -7.51
CA SER A 332 10.60 1.39 -6.60
C SER A 332 12.14 1.53 -6.64
N ARG A 333 12.67 2.40 -7.47
CA ARG A 333 14.10 2.75 -7.56
C ARG A 333 14.36 4.21 -7.23
N LEU A 334 13.31 4.99 -6.99
CA LEU A 334 13.37 6.37 -6.60
C LEU A 334 13.11 6.46 -5.10
N PHE A 335 14.06 7.04 -4.38
CA PHE A 335 13.93 7.34 -2.97
C PHE A 335 14.17 8.84 -2.79
N GLY A 336 13.12 9.58 -2.52
CA GLY A 336 13.20 11.02 -2.48
C GLY A 336 12.27 11.66 -1.46
N PHE A 337 12.52 12.94 -1.21
CA PHE A 337 11.65 13.75 -0.36
C PHE A 337 11.62 15.19 -0.81
N VAL A 338 10.54 15.88 -0.45
CA VAL A 338 10.42 17.32 -0.37
C VAL A 338 10.07 17.70 1.06
N GLU A 339 10.72 18.73 1.58
CA GLU A 339 10.47 19.26 2.91
C GLU A 339 9.82 20.63 2.81
N VAL A 340 8.70 20.78 3.50
CA VAL A 340 7.92 22.01 3.61
C VAL A 340 7.83 22.42 5.08
N SER A 341 7.61 23.69 5.36
CA SER A 341 7.41 24.20 6.71
C SER A 341 6.14 25.04 6.79
N ARG A 342 5.42 24.94 7.87
CA ARG A 342 4.26 25.81 8.14
C ARG A 342 4.67 27.27 8.25
N LEU A 343 5.84 27.51 8.82
CA LEU A 343 6.36 28.87 9.01
C LEU A 343 6.74 29.51 7.69
N HIS A 344 7.44 28.77 6.80
CA HIS A 344 7.99 29.30 5.56
C HIS A 344 7.05 29.19 4.36
N GLN A 345 6.19 28.16 4.31
CA GLN A 345 5.21 27.93 3.25
C GLN A 345 3.79 27.80 3.82
N PRO A 346 3.22 28.86 4.41
CA PRO A 346 1.90 28.80 5.06
C PRO A 346 0.74 28.53 4.08
N GLY A 347 0.96 28.71 2.78
CA GLY A 347 -0.03 28.38 1.75
C GLY A 347 -0.13 26.89 1.42
N ILE A 348 0.89 26.07 1.79
CA ILE A 348 0.79 24.61 1.68
C ILE A 348 0.09 24.09 2.95
N ARG A 349 -1.17 23.68 2.84
CA ARG A 349 -2.03 23.35 3.99
C ARG A 349 -2.47 21.90 3.97
N ASP A 350 -2.65 21.30 5.16
CA ASP A 350 -3.19 19.95 5.30
C ASP A 350 -4.68 19.93 5.04
N ILE A 351 -5.18 18.86 4.42
CA ILE A 351 -6.62 18.58 4.41
C ILE A 351 -7.08 18.15 5.81
N THR A 352 -8.40 18.26 6.05
CA THR A 352 -9.00 18.01 7.37
C THR A 352 -8.72 16.60 7.90
N SER A 353 -8.66 15.60 7.04
CA SER A 353 -8.35 14.21 7.39
C SER A 353 -6.87 13.93 7.69
N ARG A 354 -5.97 14.91 7.52
CA ARG A 354 -4.50 14.77 7.58
C ARG A 354 -3.89 13.75 6.59
N GLN A 355 -4.68 13.29 5.64
CA GLN A 355 -4.24 12.36 4.59
C GLN A 355 -4.08 13.10 3.27
N GLY A 356 -3.16 14.08 3.24
CA GLY A 356 -2.84 14.85 2.05
C GLY A 356 -2.69 16.35 2.31
N LEU A 357 -2.46 17.08 1.23
CA LEU A 357 -2.36 18.54 1.18
C LEU A 357 -3.51 19.12 0.36
N MET A 358 -3.97 20.29 0.74
CA MET A 358 -4.94 21.04 -0.05
C MET A 358 -4.31 21.46 -1.39
N GLU A 359 -5.05 21.34 -2.47
CA GLU A 359 -4.64 21.79 -3.81
C GLU A 359 -4.67 23.33 -3.90
N THR A 360 -3.75 23.97 -3.19
CA THR A 360 -3.54 25.40 -3.22
C THR A 360 -2.58 25.80 -4.35
N GLU A 361 -2.52 27.09 -4.67
CA GLU A 361 -1.55 27.60 -5.64
C GLU A 361 -0.11 27.23 -5.24
N ASP A 362 0.26 27.41 -3.97
CA ASP A 362 1.59 27.09 -3.47
C ASP A 362 1.92 25.58 -3.59
N PHE A 363 0.90 24.72 -3.40
CA PHE A 363 1.04 23.29 -3.65
C PHE A 363 1.30 22.99 -5.13
N HIS A 364 0.58 23.64 -6.06
CA HIS A 364 0.82 23.46 -7.49
C HIS A 364 2.20 23.96 -7.93
N GLN A 365 2.69 25.05 -7.36
CA GLN A 365 4.05 25.54 -7.62
C GLN A 365 5.13 24.54 -7.13
N MET A 366 4.94 23.94 -5.94
CA MET A 366 5.80 22.86 -5.45
C MET A 366 5.79 21.66 -6.40
N ILE A 367 4.60 21.24 -6.89
CA ILE A 367 4.45 20.16 -7.87
C ILE A 367 5.21 20.48 -9.16
N THR A 368 5.17 21.73 -9.61
CA THR A 368 5.90 22.17 -10.82
C THR A 368 7.41 21.95 -10.64
N ILE A 369 7.98 22.40 -9.52
CA ILE A 369 9.40 22.16 -9.22
C ILE A 369 9.71 20.66 -9.23
N LEU A 370 8.90 19.82 -8.57
CA LEU A 370 9.15 18.40 -8.50
C LEU A 370 9.08 17.72 -9.87
N LYS A 371 8.15 18.13 -10.74
CA LYS A 371 8.05 17.64 -12.12
C LYS A 371 9.27 18.00 -12.94
N GLU A 372 9.77 19.23 -12.83
CA GLU A 372 11.01 19.67 -13.48
C GLU A 372 12.22 18.86 -13.02
N GLN A 373 12.39 18.71 -11.70
CA GLN A 373 13.52 17.95 -11.15
C GLN A 373 13.46 16.46 -11.54
N THR A 374 12.29 15.86 -11.60
CA THR A 374 12.12 14.48 -12.07
C THR A 374 12.33 14.35 -13.57
N ALA A 375 11.99 15.36 -14.37
CA ALA A 375 12.26 15.39 -15.82
C ALA A 375 13.77 15.46 -16.09
N ASP A 376 14.50 16.30 -15.36
CA ASP A 376 15.95 16.43 -15.48
C ASP A 376 16.69 15.15 -15.06
N LEU A 377 16.25 14.52 -13.97
CA LEU A 377 16.74 13.21 -13.55
C LEU A 377 16.49 12.16 -14.64
N THR A 378 15.29 12.14 -15.22
CA THR A 378 14.92 11.26 -16.34
C THR A 378 15.84 11.45 -17.53
N LYS A 379 16.09 12.70 -17.94
CA LYS A 379 16.97 13.05 -19.05
C LYS A 379 18.40 12.52 -18.83
N ALA A 380 18.96 12.75 -17.65
CA ALA A 380 20.30 12.28 -17.30
C ALA A 380 20.43 10.74 -17.32
N ILE A 381 19.38 10.03 -16.88
CA ILE A 381 19.33 8.57 -16.93
C ILE A 381 19.29 8.09 -18.39
N LEU A 382 18.46 8.71 -19.25
CA LEU A 382 18.36 8.36 -20.67
C LEU A 382 19.68 8.62 -21.41
N GLU A 383 20.34 9.75 -21.19
CA GLU A 383 21.65 10.07 -21.75
C GLU A 383 22.71 9.03 -21.38
N GLN A 384 22.69 8.55 -20.15
CA GLN A 384 23.61 7.51 -19.70
C GLN A 384 23.33 6.15 -20.38
N ILE A 385 22.04 5.73 -20.46
CA ILE A 385 21.63 4.46 -21.08
C ILE A 385 21.90 4.47 -22.60
N SER A 386 21.88 5.63 -23.25
CA SER A 386 22.13 5.76 -24.70
C SER A 386 23.60 5.62 -25.12
N LYS A 387 24.56 5.67 -24.19
CA LYS A 387 25.99 5.52 -24.50
C LYS A 387 26.34 4.10 -24.96
N PRO A 388 27.23 3.91 -25.96
CA PRO A 388 27.52 2.60 -26.56
C PRO A 388 27.95 1.51 -25.56
N ARG A 389 28.72 1.89 -24.56
CA ARG A 389 29.22 0.99 -23.50
C ARG A 389 28.12 0.35 -22.65
N TRP A 390 26.92 0.95 -22.65
CA TRP A 390 25.74 0.47 -21.92
C TRP A 390 24.79 -0.35 -22.79
N LYS A 391 24.95 -0.32 -24.12
CA LYS A 391 24.10 -1.09 -25.03
C LYS A 391 24.32 -2.61 -24.93
N GLU A 392 25.56 -3.06 -24.67
CA GLU A 392 25.86 -4.48 -24.46
C GLU A 392 25.43 -4.96 -23.07
N THR A 393 25.77 -4.21 -22.03
CA THR A 393 25.29 -4.50 -20.65
C THR A 393 23.79 -4.25 -20.51
N GLY A 394 23.23 -3.32 -21.30
CA GLY A 394 21.81 -2.94 -21.27
C GLY A 394 20.86 -3.99 -21.85
N ARG A 395 21.32 -4.88 -22.77
CA ARG A 395 20.51 -6.01 -23.22
C ARG A 395 20.34 -7.06 -22.12
N GLU A 396 21.42 -7.43 -21.44
CA GLU A 396 21.36 -8.32 -20.29
C GLU A 396 20.64 -7.69 -19.07
N GLN A 397 20.83 -6.37 -18.86
CA GLN A 397 20.13 -5.65 -17.79
C GLN A 397 18.68 -5.32 -18.14
N SER A 398 18.30 -5.11 -19.41
CA SER A 398 16.90 -4.95 -19.81
C SER A 398 16.09 -6.21 -19.56
N ILE A 399 16.68 -7.36 -19.81
CA ILE A 399 16.09 -8.66 -19.44
C ILE A 399 15.98 -8.76 -17.90
N LYS A 400 17.03 -8.42 -17.14
CA LYS A 400 17.01 -8.37 -15.67
C LYS A 400 16.08 -7.28 -15.11
N ILE A 401 15.89 -6.16 -15.81
CA ILE A 401 14.96 -5.08 -15.44
C ILE A 401 13.51 -5.49 -15.67
N GLU A 402 13.23 -6.20 -16.74
CA GLU A 402 11.90 -6.75 -17.00
C GLU A 402 11.56 -7.86 -15.98
N GLN A 403 12.53 -8.69 -15.66
CA GLN A 403 12.47 -9.71 -14.61
C GLN A 403 12.28 -9.10 -13.21
N SER A 404 13.02 -8.04 -12.87
CA SER A 404 12.88 -7.30 -11.60
C SER A 404 11.55 -6.55 -11.48
N LYS A 405 10.93 -6.09 -12.59
CA LYS A 405 9.60 -5.47 -12.57
C LYS A 405 8.51 -6.47 -12.21
N VAL A 406 8.64 -7.69 -12.74
CA VAL A 406 7.71 -8.78 -12.45
C VAL A 406 7.87 -9.25 -11.01
N GLN A 407 9.10 -9.32 -10.51
CA GLN A 407 9.39 -9.71 -9.12
C GLN A 407 8.94 -8.64 -8.11
N THR A 408 9.08 -7.34 -8.43
CA THR A 408 8.58 -6.23 -7.59
C THR A 408 7.05 -6.14 -7.61
N LEU A 409 6.42 -6.40 -8.76
CA LEU A 409 4.97 -6.61 -8.86
C LEU A 409 4.54 -7.82 -8.02
N GLY A 410 5.38 -8.86 -7.94
CA GLY A 410 5.21 -10.04 -7.13
C GLY A 410 5.13 -9.77 -5.65
N ASP A 411 6.14 -9.14 -5.14
CA ASP A 411 6.25 -8.83 -3.71
C ASP A 411 5.18 -7.82 -3.25
N LEU A 412 4.86 -6.82 -4.08
CA LEU A 412 3.76 -5.88 -3.84
C LEU A 412 2.39 -6.55 -3.94
N SER A 413 2.19 -7.45 -4.91
CA SER A 413 0.94 -8.15 -5.11
C SER A 413 0.58 -9.09 -3.96
N VAL A 414 1.58 -9.71 -3.32
CA VAL A 414 1.37 -10.58 -2.13
C VAL A 414 0.88 -9.75 -0.95
N GLY A 415 1.52 -8.60 -0.67
CA GLY A 415 1.12 -7.69 0.42
C GLY A 415 -0.27 -7.09 0.20
N ILE A 416 -0.49 -6.51 -0.98
CA ILE A 416 -1.77 -5.87 -1.36
C ILE A 416 -2.91 -6.88 -1.37
N SER A 417 -2.68 -8.09 -1.90
CA SER A 417 -3.72 -9.12 -1.95
C SER A 417 -4.13 -9.58 -0.56
N HIS A 418 -3.21 -9.64 0.41
CA HIS A 418 -3.57 -9.94 1.80
C HIS A 418 -4.39 -8.81 2.44
N GLU A 419 -4.00 -7.55 2.20
CA GLU A 419 -4.71 -6.38 2.74
C GLU A 419 -6.10 -6.19 2.12
N ILE A 420 -6.29 -6.55 0.84
CA ILE A 420 -7.60 -6.48 0.18
C ILE A 420 -8.47 -7.70 0.54
N ARG A 421 -7.90 -8.90 0.72
CA ARG A 421 -8.67 -10.08 1.14
C ARG A 421 -9.33 -9.93 2.50
N GLN A 422 -8.71 -9.23 3.44
CA GLN A 422 -9.28 -9.02 4.77
C GLN A 422 -10.65 -8.30 4.73
N PRO A 423 -10.79 -7.11 4.11
CA PRO A 423 -12.09 -6.44 3.99
C PRO A 423 -13.07 -7.24 3.12
N LEU A 424 -12.62 -7.97 2.10
CA LEU A 424 -13.48 -8.83 1.30
C LEU A 424 -14.07 -9.98 2.10
N GLN A 425 -13.28 -10.64 2.95
CA GLN A 425 -13.78 -11.67 3.87
C GLN A 425 -14.79 -11.12 4.88
N SER A 426 -14.59 -9.88 5.36
CA SER A 426 -15.59 -9.21 6.20
C SER A 426 -16.90 -8.98 5.44
N ILE A 427 -16.85 -8.54 4.19
CA ILE A 427 -18.04 -8.32 3.36
C ILE A 427 -18.80 -9.65 3.14
N ILE A 428 -18.11 -10.74 2.84
CA ILE A 428 -18.72 -12.07 2.67
C ILE A 428 -19.38 -12.53 3.99
N SER A 429 -18.66 -12.36 5.11
CA SER A 429 -19.18 -12.74 6.42
C SER A 429 -20.43 -11.97 6.82
N GLU A 430 -20.46 -10.65 6.55
CA GLU A 430 -21.63 -9.83 6.83
C GLU A 430 -22.80 -10.12 5.87
N ALA A 431 -22.51 -10.37 4.59
CA ALA A 431 -23.53 -10.77 3.62
C ALA A 431 -24.16 -12.13 4.01
N GLY A 432 -23.36 -13.11 4.40
CA GLY A 432 -23.85 -14.39 4.92
C GLY A 432 -24.66 -14.26 6.21
N ALA A 433 -24.24 -13.39 7.14
CA ALA A 433 -24.99 -13.13 8.36
C ALA A 433 -26.35 -12.46 8.08
N ILE A 434 -26.46 -11.66 7.01
CA ILE A 434 -27.74 -11.09 6.55
C ILE A 434 -28.63 -12.21 5.97
N GLU A 435 -28.04 -13.11 5.16
CA GLU A 435 -28.74 -14.24 4.55
C GLU A 435 -29.30 -15.20 5.62
N ASP A 436 -28.48 -15.61 6.60
CA ASP A 436 -28.89 -16.38 7.76
C ASP A 436 -30.02 -15.70 8.56
N ARG A 437 -29.94 -14.36 8.69
CA ARG A 437 -30.97 -13.60 9.42
C ARG A 437 -32.28 -13.49 8.68
N LEU A 438 -32.25 -13.41 7.35
CA LEU A 438 -33.46 -13.46 6.52
C LEU A 438 -34.14 -14.81 6.61
N ASP A 439 -33.36 -15.91 6.61
CA ASP A 439 -33.85 -17.27 6.77
C ASP A 439 -34.47 -17.47 8.16
N ASP A 440 -33.81 -17.01 9.23
CA ASP A 440 -34.36 -17.05 10.61
C ASP A 440 -35.69 -16.30 10.73
N LEU A 441 -35.84 -15.21 10.02
CA LEU A 441 -37.06 -14.37 10.01
C LEU A 441 -38.09 -14.86 9.00
N GLN A 442 -37.81 -15.89 8.21
CA GLN A 442 -38.62 -16.41 7.11
C GLN A 442 -39.00 -15.33 6.08
N ILE A 443 -38.10 -14.37 5.85
CA ILE A 443 -38.27 -13.30 4.86
C ILE A 443 -37.68 -13.78 3.53
N GLN A 444 -38.54 -14.00 2.53
CA GLN A 444 -38.14 -14.32 1.16
C GLN A 444 -38.34 -13.07 0.28
N ASP A 445 -37.41 -12.13 0.33
CA ASP A 445 -37.38 -10.98 -0.55
C ASP A 445 -36.40 -11.25 -1.71
N SER A 446 -36.93 -11.47 -2.90
CA SER A 446 -36.13 -11.80 -4.09
C SER A 446 -35.13 -10.70 -4.47
N GLN A 447 -35.44 -9.41 -4.21
CA GLN A 447 -34.52 -8.31 -4.51
C GLN A 447 -33.34 -8.27 -3.54
N ILE A 448 -33.58 -8.58 -2.26
CA ILE A 448 -32.50 -8.63 -1.27
C ILE A 448 -31.59 -9.83 -1.56
N LEU A 449 -32.14 -11.00 -1.84
CA LEU A 449 -31.36 -12.19 -2.17
C LEU A 449 -30.55 -12.01 -3.47
N GLU A 450 -31.12 -11.38 -4.49
CA GLU A 450 -30.40 -11.03 -5.73
C GLU A 450 -29.26 -10.02 -5.48
N SER A 451 -29.49 -9.06 -4.56
CA SER A 451 -28.47 -8.10 -4.16
C SER A 451 -27.32 -8.77 -3.38
N LEU A 452 -27.60 -9.70 -2.47
CA LEU A 452 -26.61 -10.47 -1.75
C LEU A 452 -25.78 -11.36 -2.69
N ALA A 453 -26.45 -12.05 -3.63
CA ALA A 453 -25.78 -12.84 -4.66
C ALA A 453 -24.86 -11.97 -5.55
N THR A 454 -25.28 -10.75 -5.87
CA THR A 454 -24.47 -9.78 -6.64
C THR A 454 -23.24 -9.33 -5.85
N ILE A 455 -23.36 -9.13 -4.53
CA ILE A 455 -22.24 -8.80 -3.65
C ILE A 455 -21.25 -9.96 -3.58
N ASP A 456 -21.74 -11.20 -3.35
CA ASP A 456 -20.89 -12.40 -3.28
C ASP A 456 -20.12 -12.62 -4.59
N ASP A 457 -20.79 -12.48 -5.75
CA ASP A 457 -20.15 -12.58 -7.07
C ASP A 457 -19.11 -11.46 -7.27
N GLY A 458 -19.41 -10.24 -6.84
CA GLY A 458 -18.47 -9.10 -6.90
C GLY A 458 -17.21 -9.35 -6.07
N VAL A 459 -17.36 -9.82 -4.83
CA VAL A 459 -16.24 -10.13 -3.94
C VAL A 459 -15.41 -11.30 -4.48
N ARG A 460 -16.06 -12.34 -4.97
CA ARG A 460 -15.39 -13.48 -5.60
C ARG A 460 -14.55 -13.05 -6.81
N ARG A 461 -15.05 -12.16 -7.66
CA ARG A 461 -14.32 -11.60 -8.80
C ARG A 461 -13.07 -10.84 -8.36
N ILE A 462 -13.15 -10.07 -7.28
CA ILE A 462 -12.00 -9.33 -6.75
C ILE A 462 -10.96 -10.31 -6.19
N ASP A 463 -11.36 -11.35 -5.44
CA ASP A 463 -10.42 -12.35 -4.90
C ASP A 463 -9.73 -13.16 -5.99
N GLU A 464 -10.44 -13.50 -7.06
CA GLU A 464 -9.87 -14.14 -8.25
C GLU A 464 -8.87 -13.23 -8.97
N THR A 465 -9.17 -11.93 -9.07
CA THR A 465 -8.25 -10.94 -9.65
C THR A 465 -6.99 -10.82 -8.79
N LEU A 466 -7.12 -10.81 -7.48
CA LEU A 466 -5.99 -10.79 -6.54
C LEU A 466 -5.15 -12.06 -6.63
N THR A 467 -5.79 -13.22 -6.72
CA THR A 467 -5.11 -14.51 -6.90
C THR A 467 -4.34 -14.52 -8.22
N PHE A 468 -4.96 -14.04 -9.30
CA PHE A 468 -4.33 -13.85 -10.59
C PHE A 468 -3.08 -12.95 -10.51
N ILE A 469 -3.20 -11.79 -9.86
CA ILE A 469 -2.09 -10.85 -9.68
C ILE A 469 -0.96 -11.48 -8.84
N GLN A 470 -1.30 -12.22 -7.78
CA GLN A 470 -0.33 -12.95 -6.95
C GLN A 470 0.40 -14.05 -7.74
N GLU A 471 -0.32 -14.81 -8.53
CA GLU A 471 0.25 -15.88 -9.35
C GLU A 471 1.10 -15.33 -10.49
N PHE A 472 0.68 -14.22 -11.11
CA PHE A 472 1.48 -13.49 -12.09
C PHE A 472 2.79 -12.98 -11.48
N ALA A 473 2.73 -12.57 -10.25
CA ALA A 473 3.82 -11.99 -9.50
C ALA A 473 4.79 -13.03 -8.90
N LYS A 474 4.30 -14.22 -8.55
CA LYS A 474 5.13 -15.38 -8.15
C LYS A 474 5.74 -16.11 -9.36
N GLY A 475 5.46 -15.63 -10.57
CA GLY A 475 5.90 -16.29 -11.78
C GLY A 475 7.40 -16.53 -11.78
N ASP A 476 7.79 -17.81 -11.75
CA ASP A 476 9.08 -18.34 -12.11
C ASP A 476 9.35 -18.07 -13.62
N LEU A 477 9.34 -16.77 -14.01
CA LEU A 477 9.59 -16.34 -15.39
C LEU A 477 11.04 -16.63 -15.83
N ASP A 478 11.90 -17.03 -14.90
CA ASP A 478 13.34 -17.22 -15.12
C ASP A 478 13.77 -18.66 -15.33
N LEU A 479 12.88 -19.63 -15.20
CA LEU A 479 13.21 -21.05 -15.38
C LEU A 479 13.07 -21.49 -16.84
N ILE A 480 13.92 -20.96 -17.72
CA ILE A 480 14.09 -21.54 -19.06
C ILE A 480 14.85 -22.85 -18.92
N ALA A 481 14.23 -23.94 -19.34
CA ALA A 481 14.80 -25.26 -19.31
C ALA A 481 14.45 -26.03 -20.59
N THR A 482 15.29 -26.97 -20.96
CA THR A 482 14.98 -27.94 -22.01
C THR A 482 14.19 -29.10 -21.41
N PHE A 483 12.98 -29.33 -21.92
CA PHE A 483 12.10 -30.40 -21.44
C PHE A 483 11.29 -31.03 -22.59
N ASP A 484 10.70 -32.19 -22.31
CA ASP A 484 9.83 -32.88 -23.28
C ASP A 484 8.43 -32.28 -23.27
N LEU A 485 8.09 -31.51 -24.32
CA LEU A 485 6.80 -30.88 -24.51
C LEU A 485 5.67 -31.91 -24.66
N ALA A 486 5.95 -33.06 -25.29
CA ALA A 486 4.97 -34.13 -25.44
C ALA A 486 4.56 -34.72 -24.07
N GLU A 487 5.50 -34.83 -23.14
CA GLU A 487 5.21 -35.23 -21.76
C GLU A 487 4.33 -34.21 -21.03
N VAL A 488 4.63 -32.90 -21.18
CA VAL A 488 3.85 -31.81 -20.60
C VAL A 488 2.41 -31.82 -21.11
N VAL A 489 2.21 -31.95 -22.43
CA VAL A 489 0.86 -32.06 -23.02
C VAL A 489 0.11 -33.27 -22.46
N ARG A 490 0.73 -34.47 -22.44
CA ARG A 490 0.11 -35.66 -21.87
C ARG A 490 -0.24 -35.52 -20.39
N LYS A 491 0.64 -34.89 -19.60
CA LYS A 491 0.41 -34.65 -18.17
C LYS A 491 -0.77 -33.70 -17.95
N THR A 492 -0.85 -32.61 -18.72
CA THR A 492 -1.93 -31.62 -18.62
C THR A 492 -3.28 -32.24 -19.00
N CYS A 493 -3.33 -33.04 -20.07
CA CYS A 493 -4.55 -33.76 -20.45
C CYS A 493 -4.97 -34.77 -19.38
N ARG A 494 -4.05 -35.52 -18.77
CA ARG A 494 -4.35 -36.43 -17.66
C ARG A 494 -4.90 -35.68 -16.43
N LEU A 495 -4.39 -34.50 -16.12
CA LEU A 495 -4.87 -33.69 -15.01
C LEU A 495 -6.36 -33.31 -15.16
N LEU A 496 -6.80 -33.03 -16.39
CA LEU A 496 -8.18 -32.62 -16.66
C LEU A 496 -9.09 -33.78 -17.09
N SER A 497 -8.54 -34.98 -17.26
CA SER A 497 -9.31 -36.16 -17.73
C SER A 497 -10.43 -36.55 -16.79
N ALA A 498 -10.25 -36.40 -15.45
CA ALA A 498 -11.30 -36.71 -14.47
C ALA A 498 -12.47 -35.73 -14.63
N GLN A 499 -12.20 -34.43 -14.78
CA GLN A 499 -13.23 -33.42 -14.99
C GLN A 499 -13.95 -33.64 -16.32
N ALA A 500 -13.21 -33.83 -17.42
CA ALA A 500 -13.80 -34.13 -18.73
C ALA A 500 -14.74 -35.35 -18.65
N LYS A 501 -14.31 -36.43 -18.00
CA LYS A 501 -15.12 -37.65 -17.82
C LYS A 501 -16.41 -37.39 -17.02
N THR A 502 -16.32 -36.57 -15.96
CA THR A 502 -17.51 -36.22 -15.16
C THR A 502 -18.52 -35.41 -15.98
N GLN A 503 -18.05 -34.59 -16.91
CA GLN A 503 -18.87 -33.80 -17.82
C GLN A 503 -19.29 -34.57 -19.10
N GLY A 504 -18.91 -35.86 -19.23
CA GLY A 504 -19.21 -36.66 -20.42
C GLY A 504 -18.41 -36.25 -21.68
N ILE A 505 -17.27 -35.57 -21.53
CA ILE A 505 -16.47 -35.05 -22.62
C ILE A 505 -15.32 -36.01 -22.96
N THR A 506 -15.16 -36.38 -24.22
CA THR A 506 -14.05 -37.20 -24.72
C THR A 506 -12.81 -36.33 -24.94
N LEU A 507 -11.78 -36.51 -24.11
CA LEU A 507 -10.49 -35.82 -24.26
C LEU A 507 -9.45 -36.75 -24.90
N SER A 508 -9.09 -36.46 -26.13
CA SER A 508 -8.14 -37.26 -26.93
C SER A 508 -6.84 -36.48 -27.22
N THR A 509 -5.73 -37.22 -27.40
CA THR A 509 -4.42 -36.63 -27.64
C THR A 509 -3.71 -37.29 -28.83
N SER A 510 -3.13 -36.47 -29.73
CA SER A 510 -2.27 -36.90 -30.82
C SER A 510 -0.92 -36.20 -30.71
N VAL A 511 0.00 -36.79 -29.93
CA VAL A 511 1.32 -36.24 -29.62
C VAL A 511 2.43 -37.26 -29.93
N PRO A 512 3.60 -36.81 -30.41
CA PRO A 512 4.74 -37.72 -30.66
C PRO A 512 5.22 -38.37 -29.37
N ALA A 513 6.06 -39.40 -29.48
CA ALA A 513 6.65 -40.09 -28.34
C ALA A 513 7.44 -39.10 -27.42
N SER A 514 8.22 -38.21 -28.05
CA SER A 514 8.98 -37.14 -27.39
C SER A 514 9.16 -35.95 -28.34
N GLN A 515 9.19 -34.73 -27.79
CA GLN A 515 9.50 -33.49 -28.51
C GLN A 515 10.12 -32.47 -27.59
N MET A 516 11.44 -32.30 -27.67
CA MET A 516 12.18 -31.38 -26.79
C MET A 516 11.95 -29.92 -27.20
N VAL A 517 11.80 -29.04 -26.22
CA VAL A 517 11.70 -27.59 -26.38
C VAL A 517 12.47 -26.90 -25.27
N THR A 518 13.08 -25.77 -25.57
CA THR A 518 13.78 -24.93 -24.59
C THR A 518 12.97 -23.68 -24.33
N THR A 519 12.18 -23.68 -23.25
CA THR A 519 11.33 -22.57 -22.83
C THR A 519 10.95 -22.71 -21.34
N ASN A 520 10.01 -21.92 -20.84
CA ASN A 520 9.51 -22.05 -19.46
C ASN A 520 8.41 -23.10 -19.38
N LYS A 521 8.70 -24.22 -18.70
CA LYS A 521 7.78 -25.35 -18.55
C LYS A 521 6.47 -24.99 -17.83
N ASN A 522 6.56 -24.24 -16.73
CA ASN A 522 5.40 -23.88 -15.91
C ASN A 522 4.43 -22.97 -16.67
N MET A 523 5.00 -22.08 -17.47
CA MET A 523 4.23 -21.22 -18.39
C MET A 523 3.42 -22.05 -19.39
N VAL A 524 4.04 -23.03 -20.04
CA VAL A 524 3.37 -23.88 -21.03
C VAL A 524 2.25 -24.70 -20.38
N GLU A 525 2.52 -25.35 -19.23
CA GLU A 525 1.51 -26.10 -18.48
C GLU A 525 0.28 -25.22 -18.17
N ARG A 526 0.51 -24.00 -17.70
CA ARG A 526 -0.55 -23.06 -17.33
C ARG A 526 -1.39 -22.59 -18.50
N VAL A 527 -0.76 -22.24 -19.61
CA VAL A 527 -1.47 -21.85 -20.84
C VAL A 527 -2.34 -22.99 -21.38
N LEU A 528 -1.81 -24.21 -21.39
CA LEU A 528 -2.57 -25.40 -21.84
C LEU A 528 -3.75 -25.71 -20.92
N VAL A 529 -3.57 -25.63 -19.59
CA VAL A 529 -4.67 -25.80 -18.63
C VAL A 529 -5.78 -24.80 -18.88
N ASN A 530 -5.42 -23.54 -19.11
CA ASN A 530 -6.41 -22.47 -19.35
C ASN A 530 -7.20 -22.71 -20.65
N ILE A 531 -6.51 -23.04 -21.75
CA ILE A 531 -7.18 -23.31 -23.05
C ILE A 531 -8.08 -24.54 -22.95
N LEU A 532 -7.60 -25.61 -22.33
CA LEU A 532 -8.39 -26.84 -22.14
C LEU A 532 -9.64 -26.59 -21.27
N LYS A 533 -9.53 -25.84 -20.19
CA LYS A 533 -10.70 -25.48 -19.37
C LYS A 533 -11.72 -24.65 -20.15
N ASN A 534 -11.26 -23.71 -20.98
CA ASN A 534 -12.17 -22.95 -21.86
C ASN A 534 -12.92 -23.85 -22.84
N GLY A 535 -12.27 -24.88 -23.38
CA GLY A 535 -12.89 -25.87 -24.23
C GLY A 535 -13.94 -26.71 -23.51
N LEU A 536 -13.60 -27.23 -22.30
CA LEU A 536 -14.54 -27.96 -21.46
C LEU A 536 -15.80 -27.14 -21.15
N GLU A 537 -15.63 -25.88 -20.76
CA GLU A 537 -16.73 -24.96 -20.47
C GLU A 537 -17.55 -24.58 -21.72
N ALA A 538 -16.92 -24.51 -22.91
CA ALA A 538 -17.62 -24.19 -24.14
C ALA A 538 -18.51 -25.35 -24.61
N ILE A 539 -18.09 -26.58 -24.35
CA ILE A 539 -18.85 -27.81 -24.66
C ILE A 539 -20.02 -27.97 -23.69
N GLU A 540 -19.81 -27.79 -22.37
CA GLU A 540 -20.83 -27.95 -21.35
C GLU A 540 -22.09 -27.09 -21.59
N GLN A 541 -21.93 -25.96 -22.29
CA GLN A 541 -23.02 -25.04 -22.57
C GLN A 541 -23.97 -25.47 -23.69
N ILE A 542 -23.55 -26.38 -24.57
CA ILE A 542 -24.30 -26.68 -25.81
C ILE A 542 -24.49 -28.17 -26.08
N HIS A 543 -23.71 -29.05 -25.48
CA HIS A 543 -23.79 -30.48 -25.74
C HIS A 543 -24.42 -31.24 -24.56
N ASP A 544 -25.21 -32.25 -24.87
CA ASP A 544 -25.68 -33.25 -23.92
C ASP A 544 -24.50 -34.14 -23.49
N TYR A 545 -24.70 -34.85 -22.36
CA TYR A 545 -23.69 -35.74 -21.78
C TYR A 545 -23.26 -36.82 -22.78
N GLY A 546 -21.97 -36.87 -23.11
CA GLY A 546 -21.36 -37.86 -24.00
C GLY A 546 -21.12 -37.39 -25.45
N GLU A 547 -21.54 -36.20 -25.86
CA GLU A 547 -21.35 -35.66 -27.22
C GLU A 547 -20.17 -34.69 -27.33
N GLY A 548 -19.56 -34.27 -26.23
CA GLY A 548 -18.44 -33.35 -26.20
C GLY A 548 -17.11 -34.00 -26.57
N GLU A 549 -16.32 -33.33 -27.40
CA GLU A 549 -15.00 -33.80 -27.81
C GLU A 549 -13.95 -32.68 -27.75
N ILE A 550 -12.78 -33.01 -27.17
CA ILE A 550 -11.58 -32.16 -27.22
C ILE A 550 -10.41 -32.99 -27.79
N LEU A 551 -9.76 -32.47 -28.83
CA LEU A 551 -8.58 -33.06 -29.42
C LEU A 551 -7.36 -32.17 -29.23
N VAL A 552 -6.29 -32.69 -28.58
CA VAL A 552 -5.03 -32.01 -28.42
C VAL A 552 -3.97 -32.61 -29.31
N ARG A 553 -3.36 -31.80 -30.18
CA ARG A 553 -2.28 -32.25 -31.09
C ARG A 553 -0.99 -31.47 -30.81
N LEU A 554 0.15 -32.13 -30.96
CA LEU A 554 1.46 -31.50 -30.92
C LEU A 554 2.19 -31.81 -32.25
N VAL A 555 2.60 -30.75 -32.93
CA VAL A 555 3.32 -30.84 -34.21
C VAL A 555 4.60 -30.01 -34.13
N ARG A 556 5.68 -30.47 -34.76
CA ARG A 556 6.89 -29.68 -34.94
C ARG A 556 6.88 -29.11 -36.37
N GLU A 557 6.89 -27.80 -36.45
CA GLU A 557 7.13 -27.07 -37.70
C GLU A 557 8.61 -26.69 -37.82
N VAL A 558 9.03 -26.10 -38.93
CA VAL A 558 10.46 -25.83 -39.25
C VAL A 558 11.11 -24.97 -38.16
N THR A 559 10.39 -23.99 -37.60
CA THR A 559 10.91 -23.01 -36.64
C THR A 559 10.13 -22.94 -35.33
N GLU A 560 9.05 -23.70 -35.18
CA GLU A 560 8.12 -23.60 -34.06
C GLU A 560 7.62 -24.99 -33.62
N HIS A 561 7.25 -25.10 -32.35
CA HIS A 561 6.45 -26.21 -31.83
C HIS A 561 5.01 -25.73 -31.66
N VAL A 562 4.06 -26.41 -32.26
CA VAL A 562 2.66 -25.99 -32.25
C VAL A 562 1.81 -27.00 -31.49
N VAL A 563 1.16 -26.52 -30.40
CA VAL A 563 0.16 -27.29 -29.67
C VAL A 563 -1.22 -26.78 -30.07
N THR A 564 -2.04 -27.60 -30.70
CA THR A 564 -3.44 -27.26 -31.02
C THR A 564 -4.38 -27.93 -30.03
N VAL A 565 -5.40 -27.19 -29.60
CA VAL A 565 -6.53 -27.68 -28.79
C VAL A 565 -7.80 -27.37 -29.59
N THR A 566 -8.47 -28.38 -30.06
CA THR A 566 -9.72 -28.29 -30.83
C THR A 566 -10.86 -28.79 -29.99
N ASP A 567 -11.89 -27.99 -29.76
CA ASP A 567 -13.14 -28.35 -29.12
C ASP A 567 -14.29 -28.29 -30.17
N ASN A 568 -15.33 -29.08 -29.92
CA ASN A 568 -16.59 -29.01 -30.66
C ASN A 568 -17.65 -28.19 -29.91
N GLY A 569 -17.24 -27.24 -29.09
CA GLY A 569 -18.14 -26.37 -28.32
C GLY A 569 -18.88 -25.33 -29.20
N GLY A 570 -19.49 -24.34 -28.56
CA GLY A 570 -20.31 -23.31 -29.20
C GLY A 570 -19.60 -22.37 -30.15
N GLY A 571 -18.28 -22.46 -30.26
CA GLY A 571 -17.49 -21.51 -31.00
C GLY A 571 -17.46 -20.11 -30.36
N ILE A 572 -16.84 -19.16 -31.03
CA ILE A 572 -16.71 -17.78 -30.54
C ILE A 572 -17.55 -16.85 -31.41
N PRO A 573 -18.54 -16.13 -30.85
CA PRO A 573 -19.36 -15.17 -31.60
C PRO A 573 -18.51 -14.13 -32.34
N LYS A 574 -18.88 -13.81 -33.58
CA LYS A 574 -18.13 -12.88 -34.44
C LYS A 574 -17.81 -11.54 -33.80
N GLU A 575 -18.70 -11.03 -32.94
CA GLU A 575 -18.53 -9.78 -32.23
C GLU A 575 -17.41 -9.83 -31.19
N LEU A 576 -17.11 -11.02 -30.62
CA LEU A 576 -16.09 -11.22 -29.59
C LEU A 576 -14.72 -11.56 -30.21
N GLN A 577 -14.66 -12.14 -31.38
CA GLN A 577 -13.41 -12.58 -32.01
C GLN A 577 -12.30 -11.52 -32.04
N PRO A 578 -12.57 -10.24 -32.41
CA PRO A 578 -11.51 -9.21 -32.39
C PRO A 578 -10.98 -8.87 -30.99
N ARG A 579 -11.69 -9.29 -29.94
CA ARG A 579 -11.45 -8.86 -28.55
C ARG A 579 -11.12 -9.98 -27.58
N ILE A 580 -11.10 -11.25 -27.97
CA ILE A 580 -10.92 -12.40 -27.07
C ILE A 580 -9.60 -12.39 -26.29
N PHE A 581 -8.61 -11.69 -26.78
CA PHE A 581 -7.33 -11.48 -26.12
C PHE A 581 -7.24 -10.15 -25.36
N THR A 582 -8.34 -9.39 -25.26
CA THR A 582 -8.41 -8.22 -24.40
C THR A 582 -8.98 -8.61 -23.03
N THR A 583 -8.55 -7.91 -21.98
CA THR A 583 -9.08 -8.11 -20.63
C THR A 583 -10.59 -7.85 -20.60
N PHE A 584 -11.33 -8.70 -19.89
CA PHE A 584 -12.80 -8.65 -19.74
C PHE A 584 -13.63 -9.03 -20.99
N ALA A 585 -13.03 -9.67 -21.98
CA ALA A 585 -13.77 -10.14 -23.16
C ALA A 585 -14.51 -11.45 -22.83
N THR A 586 -15.71 -11.36 -22.28
CA THR A 586 -16.61 -12.51 -22.07
C THR A 586 -18.07 -12.07 -22.14
N LYS A 587 -18.93 -12.95 -22.69
CA LYS A 587 -20.41 -12.84 -22.58
C LYS A 587 -20.97 -13.86 -21.59
N LYS A 588 -20.12 -14.69 -20.95
CA LYS A 588 -20.55 -15.73 -20.02
C LYS A 588 -20.98 -15.11 -18.69
N THR A 589 -22.16 -15.46 -18.22
CA THR A 589 -22.61 -15.22 -16.84
C THR A 589 -21.67 -16.01 -15.92
N GLY A 590 -20.77 -15.31 -15.17
CA GLY A 590 -19.70 -15.96 -14.38
C GLY A 590 -18.37 -16.18 -15.11
N GLY A 591 -18.23 -15.85 -16.39
CA GLY A 591 -16.99 -15.99 -17.16
C GLY A 591 -15.95 -14.91 -16.82
N ARG A 592 -14.70 -15.29 -16.61
CA ARG A 592 -13.62 -14.45 -16.05
C ARG A 592 -13.02 -13.45 -17.04
N GLY A 593 -13.04 -13.72 -18.36
CA GLY A 593 -12.49 -12.85 -19.42
C GLY A 593 -10.99 -12.52 -19.35
N TYR A 594 -10.23 -13.12 -18.43
CA TYR A 594 -8.78 -12.87 -18.25
C TYR A 594 -7.88 -13.99 -18.79
N GLY A 595 -8.37 -15.23 -18.87
CA GLY A 595 -7.55 -16.39 -19.14
C GLY A 595 -6.79 -16.29 -20.48
N LEU A 596 -7.49 -15.96 -21.56
CA LEU A 596 -6.89 -15.88 -22.90
C LEU A 596 -5.98 -14.65 -23.07
N SER A 597 -6.36 -13.50 -22.53
CA SER A 597 -5.51 -12.29 -22.57
C SER A 597 -4.19 -12.52 -21.82
N HIS A 598 -4.26 -13.22 -20.69
CA HIS A 598 -3.10 -13.60 -19.90
C HIS A 598 -2.23 -14.64 -20.63
N SER A 599 -2.84 -15.71 -21.14
CA SER A 599 -2.13 -16.73 -21.92
C SER A 599 -1.36 -16.11 -23.08
N GLN A 600 -1.97 -15.17 -23.81
CA GLN A 600 -1.32 -14.46 -24.90
C GLN A 600 -0.15 -13.59 -24.42
N THR A 601 -0.30 -12.88 -23.28
CA THR A 601 0.76 -12.05 -22.72
C THR A 601 1.97 -12.89 -22.31
N ILE A 602 1.74 -14.03 -21.65
CA ILE A 602 2.78 -14.97 -21.23
C ILE A 602 3.52 -15.54 -22.45
N ILE A 603 2.80 -16.06 -23.43
CA ILE A 603 3.39 -16.67 -24.62
C ILE A 603 4.19 -15.64 -25.42
N LYS A 604 3.68 -14.41 -25.58
CA LYS A 604 4.41 -13.31 -26.27
C LYS A 604 5.70 -12.91 -25.55
N ALA A 605 5.71 -12.91 -24.22
CA ALA A 605 6.90 -12.60 -23.43
C ALA A 605 8.06 -13.61 -23.66
N HIS A 606 7.73 -14.82 -24.14
CA HIS A 606 8.70 -15.88 -24.46
C HIS A 606 8.87 -16.09 -25.97
N GLY A 607 8.51 -15.09 -26.79
CA GLY A 607 8.73 -15.11 -28.25
C GLY A 607 7.75 -15.98 -29.03
N GLY A 608 6.70 -16.51 -28.39
CA GLY A 608 5.65 -17.28 -29.02
C GLY A 608 4.40 -16.46 -29.38
N LYS A 609 3.37 -17.13 -29.84
CA LYS A 609 2.04 -16.53 -30.14
C LYS A 609 0.92 -17.54 -29.90
N ILE A 610 -0.31 -17.05 -29.66
CA ILE A 610 -1.52 -17.87 -29.68
C ILE A 610 -2.39 -17.37 -30.83
N THR A 611 -2.85 -18.32 -31.64
CA THR A 611 -3.82 -18.08 -32.72
C THR A 611 -5.06 -18.92 -32.49
N PHE A 612 -6.15 -18.62 -33.18
CA PHE A 612 -7.38 -19.42 -33.13
C PHE A 612 -8.12 -19.40 -34.44
N GLU A 613 -8.87 -20.45 -34.67
CA GLU A 613 -9.87 -20.60 -35.72
C GLU A 613 -11.17 -21.03 -35.06
N THR A 614 -12.29 -20.42 -35.43
CA THR A 614 -13.58 -20.70 -34.77
C THR A 614 -14.74 -20.49 -35.74
N GLU A 615 -15.74 -21.33 -35.62
CA GLU A 615 -17.02 -21.21 -36.27
C GLU A 615 -18.13 -21.32 -35.23
N GLU A 616 -19.00 -20.30 -35.22
CA GLU A 616 -20.08 -20.23 -34.22
C GLU A 616 -21.04 -21.42 -34.41
N GLY A 617 -21.30 -22.14 -33.32
CA GLY A 617 -22.10 -23.37 -33.30
C GLY A 617 -21.35 -24.67 -33.69
N THR A 618 -20.05 -24.58 -34.04
CA THR A 618 -19.27 -25.75 -34.49
C THR A 618 -18.09 -26.07 -33.59
N GLY A 619 -17.44 -25.03 -33.03
CA GLY A 619 -16.31 -25.20 -32.13
C GLY A 619 -15.16 -24.22 -32.33
N THR A 620 -14.07 -24.45 -31.60
CA THR A 620 -12.87 -23.60 -31.65
C THR A 620 -11.60 -24.43 -31.68
N THR A 621 -10.64 -24.03 -32.48
CA THR A 621 -9.26 -24.53 -32.44
C THR A 621 -8.33 -23.41 -32.00
N PHE A 622 -7.69 -23.56 -30.83
CA PHE A 622 -6.59 -22.71 -30.42
C PHE A 622 -5.25 -23.34 -30.76
N ALA A 623 -4.30 -22.55 -31.29
CA ALA A 623 -2.95 -22.98 -31.59
C ALA A 623 -1.93 -22.15 -30.77
N VAL A 624 -1.14 -22.84 -29.95
CA VAL A 624 -0.04 -22.25 -29.15
C VAL A 624 1.27 -22.53 -29.87
N HIS A 625 1.90 -21.46 -30.35
CA HIS A 625 3.16 -21.51 -31.08
C HIS A 625 4.31 -21.18 -30.10
N LEU A 626 5.24 -22.11 -29.96
CA LEU A 626 6.41 -21.99 -29.06
C LEU A 626 7.69 -22.02 -29.89
N ARG A 627 8.64 -21.17 -29.56
CA ARG A 627 9.99 -21.15 -30.13
C ARG A 627 11.01 -21.55 -29.09
N ASP A 628 12.09 -22.16 -29.52
CA ASP A 628 13.25 -22.36 -28.64
C ASP A 628 13.89 -21.01 -28.32
N VAL A 629 14.09 -20.72 -27.04
CA VAL A 629 14.60 -19.40 -26.58
C VAL A 629 16.06 -19.15 -26.97
N ASN A 630 16.77 -20.19 -27.43
CA ASN A 630 18.17 -20.15 -27.87
C ASN A 630 18.34 -20.48 -29.36
N GLY A 631 17.29 -20.37 -30.15
CA GLY A 631 17.31 -20.61 -31.59
C GLY A 631 17.20 -19.32 -32.43
#